data_83d0eda6640cf448e1b69eea2a389f59
#
_entry.id   83d0eda6640cf448e1b69eea2a389f59
#
_cell.length_a   1.000
_cell.length_b   1.000
_cell.length_c   1.000
_cell.angle_alpha   90.00
_cell.angle_beta   90.00
_cell.angle_gamma   90.00
#
_symmetry.space_group_name_H-M   'P 1'
#
loop_
_entity.id
_entity.type
_entity.pdbx_description
1 polymer ?
#
loop_
_entity_poly.entity_id
_entity_poly.type
_entity_poly.pdbx_seq_one_letter_code
_entity_poly.pdbx_strand_id
1 'polypeptide(L)'
;MPDPRFVMAVPFRTDYYNNYARILLSTGRLRKCLLWTRRGIPGIPRELHELFPALGLLAYAGAKCLPPFAGESFRFSLHPAFDRWARTKLLPGDNVLSSYGYANSCFKYARSHGGKTFVDGGNSHPENFWNLLVEEHRTWGCSYPPISRQQYRRAMEMMEDVDYVLSPSEFVTNSFLERGFREDQILRVFFPVDLSVFRSERAPRPPDRPFTVINTGGLSLRKGTPYLLESFRMIRKQIPDARFLLTDSITDSIKPIISRYSDLPIEWAPYLPEAELAERLRTADLFILPSLEEGLVRTALQAMACGLPVVLTPNTGANDYVEEGVNGSVVPLRDPAAIAQAAGWWWEKIRGGYQVPEDRIVERLSFTRLDRVLNEHLERIGE
;
A
#
# COMPACT_ATOMS: atom_id res chain seq x y z
N MET A 1 26.53 0.40 -24.60
CA MET A 1 26.77 -0.24 -23.31
C MET A 1 25.77 -1.40 -23.17
N PRO A 2 26.07 -2.51 -22.52
CA PRO A 2 25.04 -3.53 -22.29
C PRO A 2 23.90 -2.90 -21.47
N ASP A 3 22.66 -3.20 -21.85
CA ASP A 3 21.46 -2.71 -21.17
C ASP A 3 21.55 -2.91 -19.64
N PRO A 4 21.13 -1.94 -18.84
CA PRO A 4 21.20 -2.02 -17.38
C PRO A 4 20.41 -3.25 -16.88
N ARG A 5 21.09 -4.15 -16.17
CA ARG A 5 20.53 -5.39 -15.64
C ARG A 5 20.03 -5.17 -14.23
N PHE A 6 18.80 -5.57 -13.97
CA PHE A 6 18.16 -5.45 -12.66
C PHE A 6 18.15 -6.76 -11.88
N VAL A 7 18.50 -6.67 -10.60
CA VAL A 7 18.29 -7.70 -9.60
C VAL A 7 17.28 -7.20 -8.59
N MET A 8 16.19 -7.93 -8.44
CA MET A 8 15.21 -7.67 -7.39
C MET A 8 15.59 -8.48 -6.15
N ALA A 9 15.99 -7.78 -5.07
CA ALA A 9 16.38 -8.40 -3.80
C ALA A 9 15.30 -8.12 -2.75
N VAL A 10 14.25 -8.95 -2.72
CA VAL A 10 13.08 -8.80 -1.83
C VAL A 10 12.79 -10.12 -1.12
N PRO A 11 12.57 -10.13 0.22
CA PRO A 11 12.43 -11.39 0.94
C PRO A 11 11.14 -12.15 0.62
N PHE A 12 10.08 -11.45 0.18
CA PHE A 12 8.76 -12.03 -0.08
C PHE A 12 8.16 -11.51 -1.39
N ARG A 13 7.08 -12.13 -1.82
CA ARG A 13 6.32 -11.74 -3.01
C ARG A 13 5.18 -10.81 -2.60
N THR A 14 4.96 -9.79 -3.41
CA THR A 14 3.78 -8.93 -3.39
C THR A 14 3.33 -8.69 -4.83
N ASP A 15 2.11 -8.24 -5.03
CA ASP A 15 1.65 -7.88 -6.38
C ASP A 15 2.51 -6.77 -7.00
N TYR A 16 3.05 -5.86 -6.17
CA TYR A 16 3.96 -4.80 -6.62
C TYR A 16 5.23 -5.36 -7.22
N TYR A 17 5.91 -6.26 -6.48
CA TYR A 17 7.14 -6.90 -6.97
C TYR A 17 6.87 -7.80 -8.16
N ASN A 18 5.71 -8.45 -8.22
CA ASN A 18 5.29 -9.24 -9.37
C ASN A 18 5.17 -8.35 -10.63
N ASN A 19 4.62 -7.15 -10.51
CA ASN A 19 4.48 -6.20 -11.62
C ASN A 19 5.84 -5.67 -12.06
N TYR A 20 6.69 -5.22 -11.14
CA TYR A 20 8.05 -4.77 -11.48
C TYR A 20 8.85 -5.89 -12.16
N ALA A 21 8.81 -7.13 -11.64
CA ALA A 21 9.51 -8.26 -12.24
C ALA A 21 9.03 -8.54 -13.67
N ARG A 22 7.71 -8.48 -13.93
CA ARG A 22 7.15 -8.68 -15.27
C ARG A 22 7.59 -7.60 -16.26
N ILE A 23 7.57 -6.33 -15.86
CA ILE A 23 7.99 -5.22 -16.71
C ILE A 23 9.50 -5.30 -16.99
N LEU A 24 10.32 -5.56 -15.99
CA LEU A 24 11.76 -5.75 -16.18
C LEU A 24 12.07 -6.97 -17.06
N LEU A 25 11.25 -8.03 -17.00
CA LEU A 25 11.38 -9.20 -17.87
C LEU A 25 10.99 -8.87 -19.31
N SER A 26 9.85 -8.21 -19.53
CA SER A 26 9.35 -7.87 -20.88
C SER A 26 10.29 -6.91 -21.63
N THR A 27 11.06 -6.11 -20.92
CA THR A 27 12.09 -5.21 -21.48
C THR A 27 13.49 -5.84 -21.57
N GLY A 28 13.62 -7.13 -21.22
CA GLY A 28 14.92 -7.84 -21.23
C GLY A 28 15.90 -7.39 -20.15
N ARG A 29 15.46 -6.57 -19.20
CA ARG A 29 16.31 -5.96 -18.15
C ARG A 29 16.38 -6.79 -16.86
N LEU A 30 15.47 -7.75 -16.63
CA LEU A 30 15.48 -8.59 -15.44
C LEU A 30 16.59 -9.65 -15.51
N ARG A 31 17.57 -9.58 -14.59
CA ARG A 31 18.60 -10.59 -14.45
C ARG A 31 18.24 -11.68 -13.44
N LYS A 32 17.81 -11.29 -12.24
CA LYS A 32 17.43 -12.22 -11.15
C LYS A 32 16.40 -11.63 -10.19
N CYS A 33 15.60 -12.54 -9.62
CA CYS A 33 14.75 -12.30 -8.45
C CYS A 33 15.31 -13.12 -7.27
N LEU A 34 15.75 -12.44 -6.22
CA LEU A 34 16.28 -13.03 -4.99
C LEU A 34 15.20 -13.01 -3.91
N LEU A 35 14.77 -14.18 -3.44
CA LEU A 35 13.65 -14.34 -2.51
C LEU A 35 14.00 -15.38 -1.43
N TRP A 36 13.38 -15.28 -0.25
CA TRP A 36 13.46 -16.36 0.74
C TRP A 36 12.22 -17.28 0.74
N THR A 37 11.33 -17.11 -0.22
CA THR A 37 10.12 -17.94 -0.38
C THR A 37 10.45 -19.31 -1.01
N ARG A 38 9.54 -20.28 -0.85
CA ARG A 38 9.65 -21.60 -1.49
C ARG A 38 9.35 -21.59 -2.99
N ARG A 39 8.64 -20.58 -3.47
CA ARG A 39 8.23 -20.44 -4.86
C ARG A 39 8.66 -19.09 -5.38
N GLY A 40 9.05 -19.02 -6.64
CA GLY A 40 9.35 -17.78 -7.35
C GLY A 40 8.11 -16.92 -7.63
N ILE A 41 8.32 -15.80 -8.27
CA ILE A 41 7.26 -14.88 -8.74
C ILE A 41 6.52 -15.54 -9.90
N PRO A 42 5.18 -15.58 -9.88
CA PRO A 42 4.38 -16.14 -10.98
C PRO A 42 4.66 -15.44 -12.31
N GLY A 43 4.80 -16.22 -13.39
CA GLY A 43 5.05 -15.70 -14.74
C GLY A 43 6.52 -15.33 -15.03
N ILE A 44 7.41 -15.41 -14.05
CA ILE A 44 8.85 -15.22 -14.23
C ILE A 44 9.51 -16.59 -14.41
N PRO A 45 10.41 -16.78 -15.42
CA PRO A 45 11.14 -18.03 -15.64
C PRO A 45 11.90 -18.51 -14.42
N ARG A 46 11.92 -19.84 -14.19
CA ARG A 46 12.49 -20.44 -13.00
C ARG A 46 14.00 -20.14 -12.85
N GLU A 47 14.71 -20.10 -13.94
CA GLU A 47 16.15 -19.81 -14.02
C GLU A 47 16.51 -18.38 -13.59
N LEU A 48 15.56 -17.47 -13.57
CA LEU A 48 15.74 -16.10 -13.07
C LEU A 48 15.52 -15.97 -11.57
N HIS A 49 15.18 -17.05 -10.88
CA HIS A 49 15.02 -17.04 -9.44
C HIS A 49 16.22 -17.64 -8.72
N GLU A 50 16.61 -16.97 -7.64
CA GLU A 50 17.46 -17.52 -6.59
C GLU A 50 16.64 -17.53 -5.30
N LEU A 51 16.46 -18.70 -4.70
CA LEU A 51 15.58 -18.87 -3.55
C LEU A 51 16.38 -19.28 -2.31
N PHE A 52 16.02 -18.71 -1.14
CA PHE A 52 16.56 -19.09 0.15
C PHE A 52 15.45 -19.59 1.09
N PRO A 53 14.80 -20.74 0.79
CA PRO A 53 13.59 -21.18 1.48
C PRO A 53 13.80 -21.55 2.95
N ALA A 54 15.00 -21.94 3.35
CA ALA A 54 15.29 -22.25 4.77
C ALA A 54 15.08 -21.02 5.66
N LEU A 55 15.52 -19.83 5.21
CA LEU A 55 15.33 -18.59 5.94
C LEU A 55 13.84 -18.18 6.00
N GLY A 56 13.12 -18.38 4.90
CA GLY A 56 11.67 -18.14 4.86
C GLY A 56 10.88 -19.08 5.77
N LEU A 57 11.33 -20.35 5.91
CA LEU A 57 10.73 -21.29 6.85
C LEU A 57 10.95 -20.86 8.30
N LEU A 58 12.15 -20.40 8.64
CA LEU A 58 12.45 -19.86 9.97
C LEU A 58 11.58 -18.63 10.27
N ALA A 59 11.45 -17.71 9.31
CA ALA A 59 10.59 -16.54 9.44
C ALA A 59 9.12 -16.92 9.68
N TYR A 60 8.61 -17.91 8.93
CA TYR A 60 7.26 -18.44 9.10
C TYR A 60 7.05 -19.11 10.45
N ALA A 61 7.99 -19.95 10.90
CA ALA A 61 7.93 -20.63 12.19
C ALA A 61 7.90 -19.60 13.34
N GLY A 62 8.77 -18.59 13.29
CA GLY A 62 8.77 -17.51 14.28
C GLY A 62 7.43 -16.76 14.33
N ALA A 63 6.85 -16.45 13.18
CA ALA A 63 5.53 -15.79 13.12
C ALA A 63 4.37 -16.64 13.68
N LYS A 64 4.49 -17.99 13.65
CA LYS A 64 3.47 -18.91 14.17
C LYS A 64 3.66 -19.25 15.67
N CYS A 65 4.91 -19.32 16.13
CA CYS A 65 5.24 -19.80 17.47
C CYS A 65 5.41 -18.67 18.51
N LEU A 66 5.57 -17.42 18.06
CA LEU A 66 5.78 -16.28 18.93
C LEU A 66 4.53 -15.38 18.97
N PRO A 67 4.35 -14.61 20.05
CA PRO A 67 3.34 -13.53 20.05
C PRO A 67 3.53 -12.58 18.87
N PRO A 68 2.45 -11.96 18.32
CA PRO A 68 2.51 -11.23 17.05
C PRO A 68 3.66 -10.24 16.91
N PHE A 69 3.85 -9.36 17.90
CA PHE A 69 4.96 -8.38 17.88
C PHE A 69 6.35 -9.05 17.94
N ALA A 70 6.50 -10.08 18.77
CA ALA A 70 7.76 -10.83 18.88
C ALA A 70 8.06 -11.63 17.61
N GLY A 71 7.02 -12.22 17.00
CA GLY A 71 7.12 -12.94 15.72
C GLY A 71 7.51 -12.02 14.57
N GLU A 72 6.95 -10.83 14.52
CA GLU A 72 7.33 -9.80 13.56
C GLU A 72 8.78 -9.32 13.78
N SER A 73 9.15 -8.99 15.00
CA SER A 73 10.53 -8.61 15.35
C SER A 73 11.54 -9.71 15.01
N PHE A 74 11.19 -10.98 15.29
CA PHE A 74 12.03 -12.13 14.90
C PHE A 74 12.17 -12.21 13.38
N ARG A 75 11.09 -12.09 12.62
CA ARG A 75 11.15 -12.08 11.15
C ARG A 75 12.11 -11.00 10.64
N PHE A 76 12.03 -9.78 11.18
CA PHE A 76 12.93 -8.70 10.79
C PHE A 76 14.40 -8.94 11.20
N SER A 77 14.67 -9.67 12.28
CA SER A 77 16.02 -10.03 12.67
C SER A 77 16.72 -10.95 11.66
N LEU A 78 15.98 -11.60 10.77
CA LEU A 78 16.50 -12.46 9.71
C LEU A 78 16.90 -11.70 8.44
N HIS A 79 16.46 -10.44 8.26
CA HIS A 79 16.76 -9.64 7.05
C HIS A 79 18.27 -9.44 6.82
N PRO A 80 19.13 -9.23 7.83
CA PRO A 80 20.58 -9.18 7.60
C PRO A 80 21.18 -10.46 7.01
N ALA A 81 20.61 -11.62 7.34
CA ALA A 81 21.06 -12.89 6.77
C ALA A 81 20.62 -13.03 5.30
N PHE A 82 19.39 -12.61 4.99
CA PHE A 82 18.92 -12.52 3.62
C PHE A 82 19.77 -11.56 2.78
N ASP A 83 20.02 -10.36 3.27
CA ASP A 83 20.82 -9.33 2.62
C ASP A 83 22.24 -9.80 2.30
N ARG A 84 22.93 -10.42 3.28
CA ARG A 84 24.28 -11.00 3.06
C ARG A 84 24.27 -12.10 1.99
N TRP A 85 23.27 -13.00 2.03
CA TRP A 85 23.12 -14.03 1.01
C TRP A 85 22.82 -13.41 -0.37
N ALA A 86 21.88 -12.46 -0.46
CA ALA A 86 21.52 -11.80 -1.70
C ALA A 86 22.71 -11.09 -2.34
N ARG A 87 23.55 -10.43 -1.53
CA ARG A 87 24.78 -9.79 -2.00
C ARG A 87 25.72 -10.75 -2.72
N THR A 88 25.82 -12.02 -2.29
CA THR A 88 26.69 -13.02 -2.96
C THR A 88 26.22 -13.40 -4.37
N LYS A 89 25.02 -12.99 -4.77
CA LYS A 89 24.40 -13.24 -6.08
C LYS A 89 24.56 -12.07 -7.06
N LEU A 90 25.06 -10.94 -6.59
CA LEU A 90 25.26 -9.75 -7.41
C LEU A 90 26.55 -9.83 -8.23
N LEU A 91 26.50 -9.22 -9.40
CA LEU A 91 27.64 -9.03 -10.31
C LEU A 91 27.95 -7.54 -10.42
N PRO A 92 29.20 -7.16 -10.78
CA PRO A 92 29.49 -5.77 -11.10
C PRO A 92 28.56 -5.22 -12.19
N GLY A 93 28.10 -3.99 -11.99
CA GLY A 93 27.14 -3.34 -12.89
C GLY A 93 25.68 -3.70 -12.70
N ASP A 94 25.33 -4.59 -11.76
CA ASP A 94 23.93 -4.88 -11.45
C ASP A 94 23.23 -3.68 -10.79
N ASN A 95 22.07 -3.30 -11.30
CA ASN A 95 21.14 -2.43 -10.60
C ASN A 95 20.31 -3.24 -9.60
N VAL A 96 20.10 -2.70 -8.42
CA VAL A 96 19.37 -3.41 -7.36
C VAL A 96 18.08 -2.68 -7.00
N LEU A 97 16.94 -3.39 -7.11
CA LEU A 97 15.64 -2.96 -6.62
C LEU A 97 15.29 -3.71 -5.33
N SER A 98 14.95 -2.97 -4.28
CA SER A 98 14.51 -3.53 -3.00
C SER A 98 13.56 -2.58 -2.29
N SER A 99 13.08 -2.97 -1.10
CA SER A 99 12.33 -2.10 -0.19
C SER A 99 13.12 -1.82 1.08
N TYR A 100 12.58 -0.95 1.94
CA TYR A 100 13.25 -0.37 3.10
C TYR A 100 13.92 -1.41 4.01
N GLY A 101 15.25 -1.34 4.13
CA GLY A 101 16.03 -2.12 5.09
C GLY A 101 16.22 -3.59 4.77
N TYR A 102 15.80 -4.07 3.59
CA TYR A 102 15.95 -5.48 3.21
C TYR A 102 17.30 -5.81 2.57
N ALA A 103 17.91 -4.88 1.85
CA ALA A 103 19.06 -5.12 0.99
C ALA A 103 20.19 -4.06 1.13
N ASN A 104 20.50 -3.64 2.37
CA ASN A 104 21.48 -2.59 2.64
C ASN A 104 22.87 -2.92 2.08
N SER A 105 23.37 -4.16 2.29
CA SER A 105 24.67 -4.58 1.77
C SER A 105 24.66 -4.77 0.25
N CYS A 106 23.49 -5.12 -0.32
CA CYS A 106 23.31 -5.18 -1.76
C CYS A 106 23.41 -3.78 -2.39
N PHE A 107 22.81 -2.76 -1.78
CA PHE A 107 22.88 -1.38 -2.26
C PHE A 107 24.32 -0.86 -2.22
N LYS A 108 25.03 -1.04 -1.11
CA LYS A 108 26.44 -0.68 -0.99
C LYS A 108 27.31 -1.35 -2.07
N TYR A 109 27.07 -2.65 -2.30
CA TYR A 109 27.78 -3.39 -3.34
C TYR A 109 27.48 -2.85 -4.74
N ALA A 110 26.21 -2.64 -5.09
CA ALA A 110 25.80 -2.14 -6.40
C ALA A 110 26.50 -0.80 -6.71
N ARG A 111 26.40 0.18 -5.83
CA ARG A 111 27.01 1.51 -5.99
C ARG A 111 28.54 1.43 -6.12
N SER A 112 29.21 0.60 -5.31
CA SER A 112 30.67 0.47 -5.37
C SER A 112 31.18 -0.28 -6.62
N HIS A 113 30.29 -0.95 -7.37
CA HIS A 113 30.62 -1.73 -8.57
C HIS A 113 29.90 -1.23 -9.84
N GLY A 114 29.50 0.04 -9.88
CA GLY A 114 28.97 0.71 -11.07
C GLY A 114 27.50 0.46 -11.37
N GLY A 115 26.77 -0.18 -10.45
CA GLY A 115 25.30 -0.31 -10.52
C GLY A 115 24.58 0.85 -9.84
N LYS A 116 23.27 0.94 -10.03
CA LYS A 116 22.35 1.89 -9.41
C LYS A 116 21.42 1.20 -8.44
N THR A 117 20.90 1.95 -7.48
CA THR A 117 20.03 1.44 -6.43
C THR A 117 18.65 2.07 -6.48
N PHE A 118 17.63 1.23 -6.38
CA PHE A 118 16.22 1.60 -6.50
C PHE A 118 15.48 1.13 -5.26
N VAL A 119 14.91 2.07 -4.51
CA VAL A 119 14.04 1.70 -3.39
C VAL A 119 12.58 1.80 -3.80
N ASP A 120 11.81 0.75 -3.52
CA ASP A 120 10.36 0.77 -3.64
C ASP A 120 9.76 1.60 -2.49
N GLY A 121 9.23 2.76 -2.83
CA GLY A 121 8.55 3.70 -1.94
C GLY A 121 7.12 3.27 -1.63
N GLY A 122 6.89 2.01 -1.30
CA GLY A 122 5.56 1.49 -0.95
C GLY A 122 4.91 2.15 0.27
N ASN A 123 5.66 2.99 1.00
CA ASN A 123 5.24 3.88 2.09
C ASN A 123 6.00 5.21 1.98
N SER A 124 5.67 6.20 2.82
CA SER A 124 6.44 7.44 2.94
C SER A 124 7.87 7.17 3.41
N HIS A 125 8.74 8.18 3.31
CA HIS A 125 10.11 8.09 3.81
C HIS A 125 10.15 7.47 5.22
N PRO A 126 11.09 6.56 5.52
CA PRO A 126 11.08 5.80 6.79
C PRO A 126 10.97 6.66 8.04
N GLU A 127 11.58 7.84 8.07
CA GLU A 127 11.47 8.76 9.18
C GLU A 127 10.07 9.37 9.31
N ASN A 128 9.44 9.73 8.18
CA ASN A 128 8.06 10.23 8.18
C ASN A 128 7.08 9.16 8.68
N PHE A 129 7.19 7.95 8.13
CA PHE A 129 6.44 6.78 8.57
C PHE A 129 6.59 6.54 10.09
N TRP A 130 7.83 6.54 10.59
CA TRP A 130 8.13 6.32 12.00
C TRP A 130 7.49 7.39 12.89
N ASN A 131 7.70 8.65 12.56
CA ASN A 131 7.23 9.77 13.37
C ASN A 131 5.70 9.80 13.47
N LEU A 132 5.00 9.67 12.34
CA LEU A 132 3.53 9.62 12.31
C LEU A 132 2.97 8.49 13.17
N LEU A 133 3.54 7.30 13.06
CA LEU A 133 3.00 6.14 13.75
C LEU A 133 3.41 6.06 15.23
N VAL A 134 4.60 6.55 15.60
CA VAL A 134 4.99 6.66 17.02
C VAL A 134 4.09 7.66 17.73
N GLU A 135 3.79 8.79 17.11
CA GLU A 135 2.85 9.78 17.66
C GLU A 135 1.47 9.14 17.87
N GLU A 136 0.96 8.42 16.87
CA GLU A 136 -0.34 7.79 16.93
C GLU A 136 -0.42 6.69 18.00
N HIS A 137 0.61 5.84 18.09
CA HIS A 137 0.69 4.83 19.15
C HIS A 137 0.72 5.44 20.55
N ARG A 138 1.41 6.58 20.71
CA ARG A 138 1.42 7.33 21.97
C ARG A 138 0.03 7.89 22.30
N THR A 139 -0.64 8.49 21.32
CA THR A 139 -2.00 9.06 21.49
C THR A 139 -2.99 8.01 21.97
N TRP A 140 -2.88 6.78 21.46
CA TRP A 140 -3.79 5.68 21.81
C TRP A 140 -3.28 4.76 22.92
N GLY A 141 -2.16 5.13 23.59
CA GLY A 141 -1.63 4.40 24.74
C GLY A 141 -1.09 3.00 24.40
N CYS A 142 -0.61 2.78 23.17
CA CYS A 142 -0.01 1.51 22.79
C CYS A 142 1.38 1.32 23.42
N SER A 143 1.63 0.15 24.00
CA SER A 143 2.83 -0.13 24.79
C SER A 143 4.10 -0.36 23.98
N TYR A 144 4.00 -0.56 22.66
CA TYR A 144 5.15 -0.86 21.77
C TYR A 144 5.09 -0.02 20.49
N PRO A 145 6.27 0.21 19.87
CA PRO A 145 6.35 1.00 18.65
C PRO A 145 5.65 0.29 17.47
N PRO A 146 5.26 1.04 16.43
CA PRO A 146 4.57 0.50 15.25
C PRO A 146 5.39 -0.53 14.47
N ILE A 147 6.72 -0.37 14.49
CA ILE A 147 7.70 -1.31 13.92
C ILE A 147 8.88 -1.44 14.87
N SER A 148 9.71 -2.47 14.70
CA SER A 148 10.89 -2.63 15.54
C SER A 148 11.91 -1.50 15.29
N ARG A 149 12.59 -1.06 16.35
CA ARG A 149 13.68 -0.06 16.22
C ARG A 149 14.81 -0.54 15.30
N GLN A 150 15.04 -1.83 15.23
CA GLN A 150 16.03 -2.43 14.33
C GLN A 150 15.62 -2.24 12.87
N GLN A 151 14.34 -2.48 12.55
CA GLN A 151 13.81 -2.27 11.21
C GLN A 151 13.91 -0.81 10.78
N TYR A 152 13.48 0.11 11.65
CA TYR A 152 13.59 1.55 11.41
C TYR A 152 15.05 1.97 11.14
N ARG A 153 15.99 1.54 12.00
CA ARG A 153 17.41 1.87 11.84
C ARG A 153 17.95 1.35 10.50
N ARG A 154 17.66 0.10 10.14
CA ARG A 154 18.08 -0.46 8.85
C ARG A 154 17.48 0.29 7.65
N ALA A 155 16.23 0.70 7.75
CA ALA A 155 15.59 1.50 6.71
C ALA A 155 16.30 2.85 6.55
N MET A 156 16.62 3.54 7.64
CA MET A 156 17.35 4.82 7.61
C MET A 156 18.77 4.66 7.06
N GLU A 157 19.52 3.64 7.52
CA GLU A 157 20.85 3.34 7.00
C GLU A 157 20.84 3.07 5.48
N MET A 158 19.78 2.46 4.96
CA MET A 158 19.64 2.19 3.53
C MET A 158 19.46 3.47 2.70
N MET A 159 18.84 4.51 3.26
CA MET A 159 18.57 5.78 2.55
C MET A 159 19.86 6.48 2.07
N GLU A 160 20.98 6.28 2.75
CA GLU A 160 22.28 6.83 2.37
C GLU A 160 22.80 6.25 1.02
N ASP A 161 22.32 5.07 0.67
CA ASP A 161 22.77 4.32 -0.51
C ASP A 161 21.69 4.27 -1.63
N VAL A 162 20.62 5.08 -1.56
CA VAL A 162 19.55 5.13 -2.55
C VAL A 162 19.88 6.14 -3.66
N ASP A 163 19.92 5.67 -4.91
CA ASP A 163 20.02 6.53 -6.07
C ASP A 163 18.64 6.99 -6.56
N TYR A 164 17.65 6.08 -6.57
CA TYR A 164 16.29 6.35 -7.07
C TYR A 164 15.21 5.79 -6.16
N VAL A 165 14.11 6.53 -6.07
CA VAL A 165 12.90 6.13 -5.32
C VAL A 165 11.75 5.88 -6.30
N LEU A 166 11.17 4.69 -6.29
CA LEU A 166 9.91 4.41 -6.99
C LEU A 166 8.75 4.92 -6.13
N SER A 167 8.23 6.08 -6.45
CA SER A 167 7.21 6.77 -5.65
C SER A 167 5.81 6.59 -6.24
N PRO A 168 4.86 5.99 -5.50
CA PRO A 168 3.52 5.73 -6.03
C PRO A 168 2.55 6.91 -5.92
N SER A 169 2.89 7.98 -5.15
CA SER A 169 1.97 9.08 -4.87
C SER A 169 2.70 10.39 -4.57
N GLU A 170 1.96 11.51 -4.61
CA GLU A 170 2.51 12.81 -4.19
C GLU A 170 2.90 12.81 -2.72
N PHE A 171 2.10 12.19 -1.86
CA PHE A 171 2.42 12.07 -0.44
C PHE A 171 3.79 11.40 -0.22
N VAL A 172 4.06 10.29 -0.91
CA VAL A 172 5.37 9.62 -0.83
C VAL A 172 6.46 10.51 -1.42
N THR A 173 6.26 11.07 -2.62
CA THR A 173 7.20 12.00 -3.27
C THR A 173 7.61 13.12 -2.30
N ASN A 174 6.65 13.84 -1.75
CA ASN A 174 6.89 14.98 -0.86
C ASN A 174 7.65 14.55 0.39
N SER A 175 7.34 13.37 0.95
CA SER A 175 8.04 12.84 2.12
C SER A 175 9.55 12.61 1.89
N PHE A 176 9.97 12.31 0.67
CA PHE A 176 11.38 12.18 0.28
C PHE A 176 12.03 13.54 -0.05
N LEU A 177 11.32 14.39 -0.78
CA LEU A 177 11.81 15.74 -1.11
C LEU A 177 12.08 16.56 0.16
N GLU A 178 11.20 16.52 1.15
CA GLU A 178 11.38 17.15 2.47
C GLU A 178 12.61 16.65 3.23
N ARG A 179 13.19 15.53 2.82
CA ARG A 179 14.38 14.91 3.43
C ARG A 179 15.63 14.98 2.53
N GLY A 180 15.60 15.88 1.54
CA GLY A 180 16.76 16.23 0.73
C GLY A 180 16.99 15.34 -0.50
N PHE A 181 16.07 14.45 -0.85
CA PHE A 181 16.08 13.81 -2.16
C PHE A 181 15.74 14.85 -3.24
N ARG A 182 16.34 14.73 -4.41
CA ARG A 182 16.05 15.61 -5.54
C ARG A 182 14.93 15.05 -6.40
N GLU A 183 14.25 15.90 -7.17
CA GLU A 183 13.18 15.48 -8.08
C GLU A 183 13.65 14.46 -9.14
N ASP A 184 14.90 14.59 -9.63
CA ASP A 184 15.48 13.66 -10.61
C ASP A 184 15.73 12.26 -10.05
N GLN A 185 15.77 12.08 -8.72
CA GLN A 185 15.85 10.81 -8.04
C GLN A 185 14.47 10.16 -7.81
N ILE A 186 13.36 10.89 -8.01
CA ILE A 186 12.02 10.39 -7.81
C ILE A 186 11.41 9.89 -9.11
N LEU A 187 11.14 8.60 -9.18
CA LEU A 187 10.51 7.95 -10.31
C LEU A 187 9.04 7.69 -9.96
N ARG A 188 8.16 8.52 -10.53
CA ARG A 188 6.71 8.38 -10.27
C ARG A 188 6.20 7.11 -10.93
N VAL A 189 5.75 6.18 -10.12
CA VAL A 189 5.11 4.93 -10.53
C VAL A 189 3.72 4.86 -9.89
N PHE A 190 2.88 3.93 -10.31
CA PHE A 190 1.58 3.72 -9.67
C PHE A 190 1.23 2.23 -9.67
N PHE A 191 0.18 1.85 -8.94
CA PHE A 191 -0.27 0.47 -8.91
C PHE A 191 -1.54 0.34 -9.72
N PRO A 192 -1.53 -0.48 -10.78
CA PRO A 192 -2.70 -0.69 -11.62
C PRO A 192 -3.76 -1.50 -10.88
N VAL A 193 -4.99 -1.34 -11.32
CA VAL A 193 -6.15 -2.14 -10.89
C VAL A 193 -6.54 -3.08 -12.02
N ASP A 194 -6.94 -4.30 -11.67
CA ASP A 194 -7.52 -5.24 -12.66
C ASP A 194 -8.93 -4.76 -13.02
N LEU A 195 -9.03 -4.03 -14.13
CA LEU A 195 -10.28 -3.47 -14.63
C LEU A 195 -11.23 -4.52 -15.24
N SER A 196 -10.78 -5.77 -15.41
CA SER A 196 -11.68 -6.87 -15.77
C SER A 196 -12.53 -7.33 -14.59
N VAL A 197 -12.05 -7.13 -13.37
CA VAL A 197 -12.72 -7.47 -12.11
C VAL A 197 -13.37 -6.25 -11.48
N PHE A 198 -12.59 -5.16 -11.33
CA PHE A 198 -13.04 -3.91 -10.71
C PHE A 198 -13.47 -2.91 -11.79
N ARG A 199 -14.75 -2.87 -12.09
CA ARG A 199 -15.34 -1.99 -13.09
C ARG A 199 -16.69 -1.46 -12.62
N SER A 200 -17.09 -0.32 -13.16
CA SER A 200 -18.37 0.30 -12.85
C SER A 200 -19.50 -0.43 -13.59
N GLU A 201 -20.19 -1.31 -12.87
CA GLU A 201 -21.42 -2.00 -13.32
C GLU A 201 -22.49 -1.79 -12.25
N ARG A 202 -22.67 -0.55 -11.84
CA ARG A 202 -23.60 -0.23 -10.75
C ARG A 202 -25.04 -0.20 -11.24
N ALA A 203 -25.87 -1.07 -10.68
CA ALA A 203 -27.31 -0.96 -10.86
C ALA A 203 -27.85 0.31 -10.18
N PRO A 204 -28.98 0.87 -10.68
CA PRO A 204 -29.66 1.95 -9.99
C PRO A 204 -29.92 1.61 -8.52
N ARG A 205 -29.63 2.54 -7.62
CA ARG A 205 -29.84 2.31 -6.19
C ARG A 205 -31.31 2.20 -5.87
N PRO A 206 -31.78 1.12 -5.22
CA PRO A 206 -33.15 1.05 -4.73
C PRO A 206 -33.42 2.16 -3.69
N PRO A 207 -34.56 2.87 -3.75
CA PRO A 207 -34.85 3.99 -2.85
C PRO A 207 -34.80 3.62 -1.36
N ASP A 208 -35.29 2.45 -1.00
CA ASP A 208 -35.41 1.98 0.38
C ASP A 208 -34.16 1.24 0.89
N ARG A 209 -33.11 1.14 0.10
CA ARG A 209 -31.87 0.49 0.54
C ARG A 209 -31.17 1.35 1.59
N PRO A 210 -30.74 0.78 2.74
CA PRO A 210 -29.93 1.50 3.73
C PRO A 210 -28.65 2.07 3.12
N PHE A 211 -28.21 3.24 3.60
CA PHE A 211 -26.92 3.81 3.23
C PHE A 211 -25.79 2.93 3.71
N THR A 212 -25.02 2.35 2.80
CA THR A 212 -23.97 1.37 3.11
C THR A 212 -22.60 1.96 2.91
N VAL A 213 -21.87 2.12 4.02
CA VAL A 213 -20.47 2.54 4.02
C VAL A 213 -19.57 1.31 4.12
N ILE A 214 -18.57 1.23 3.26
CA ILE A 214 -17.59 0.14 3.25
C ILE A 214 -16.19 0.65 3.53
N ASN A 215 -15.40 -0.12 4.32
CA ASN A 215 -13.96 0.03 4.46
C ASN A 215 -13.31 -1.33 4.26
N THR A 216 -12.20 -1.38 3.53
CA THR A 216 -11.46 -2.60 3.25
C THR A 216 -9.95 -2.37 3.37
N GLY A 217 -9.19 -3.43 3.65
CA GLY A 217 -7.74 -3.34 3.65
C GLY A 217 -7.10 -3.34 5.04
N GLY A 218 -7.73 -4.02 5.99
CA GLY A 218 -7.23 -4.20 7.35
C GLY A 218 -7.50 -3.02 8.28
N LEU A 219 -7.57 -3.30 9.56
CA LEU A 219 -7.87 -2.33 10.60
C LEU A 219 -6.65 -2.17 11.52
N SER A 220 -6.16 -0.94 11.65
CA SER A 220 -4.99 -0.59 12.45
C SER A 220 -5.00 0.89 12.83
N LEU A 221 -4.12 1.29 13.73
CA LEU A 221 -3.90 2.72 14.02
C LEU A 221 -3.45 3.46 12.77
N ARG A 222 -2.54 2.86 11.97
CA ARG A 222 -2.07 3.44 10.71
C ARG A 222 -3.21 3.72 9.72
N LYS A 223 -4.20 2.84 9.67
CA LYS A 223 -5.40 2.98 8.83
C LYS A 223 -6.44 3.96 9.39
N GLY A 224 -6.15 4.62 10.51
CA GLY A 224 -7.07 5.57 11.11
C GLY A 224 -8.35 4.94 11.67
N THR A 225 -8.32 3.65 12.02
CA THR A 225 -9.51 2.92 12.47
C THR A 225 -10.26 3.58 13.62
N PRO A 226 -9.62 4.18 14.64
CA PRO A 226 -10.35 4.85 15.70
C PRO A 226 -11.21 6.03 15.19
N TYR A 227 -10.68 6.79 14.24
CA TYR A 227 -11.38 7.94 13.63
C TYR A 227 -12.51 7.47 12.70
N LEU A 228 -12.30 6.34 12.02
CA LEU A 228 -13.33 5.68 11.23
C LEU A 228 -14.53 5.27 12.11
N LEU A 229 -14.27 4.57 13.23
CA LEU A 229 -15.30 4.10 14.12
C LEU A 229 -16.07 5.25 14.79
N GLU A 230 -15.36 6.31 15.21
CA GLU A 230 -16.01 7.49 15.76
C GLU A 230 -16.86 8.22 14.71
N SER A 231 -16.38 8.32 13.47
CA SER A 231 -17.18 8.88 12.37
C SER A 231 -18.46 8.06 12.11
N PHE A 232 -18.40 6.73 12.24
CA PHE A 232 -19.60 5.87 12.11
C PHE A 232 -20.65 6.18 13.16
N ARG A 233 -20.24 6.46 14.41
CA ARG A 233 -21.15 6.90 15.46
C ARG A 233 -21.84 8.23 15.11
N MET A 234 -21.09 9.16 14.51
CA MET A 234 -21.64 10.45 14.06
C MET A 234 -22.54 10.29 12.83
N ILE A 235 -22.15 9.46 11.85
CA ILE A 235 -22.96 9.14 10.67
C ILE A 235 -24.31 8.53 11.07
N ARG A 236 -24.33 7.60 12.04
CA ARG A 236 -25.56 6.98 12.54
C ARG A 236 -26.54 7.97 13.18
N LYS A 237 -26.02 9.05 13.79
CA LYS A 237 -26.90 10.11 14.34
C LYS A 237 -27.57 10.91 13.24
N GLN A 238 -26.91 11.08 12.07
CA GLN A 238 -27.43 11.81 10.92
C GLN A 238 -28.29 10.91 10.01
N ILE A 239 -27.88 9.65 9.84
CA ILE A 239 -28.49 8.65 8.95
C ILE A 239 -28.77 7.38 9.80
N PRO A 240 -29.92 7.30 10.48
CA PRO A 240 -30.22 6.25 11.46
C PRO A 240 -30.23 4.82 10.92
N ASP A 241 -30.45 4.61 9.64
CA ASP A 241 -30.43 3.30 8.96
C ASP A 241 -29.11 2.96 8.29
N ALA A 242 -28.08 3.83 8.40
CA ALA A 242 -26.76 3.57 7.82
C ALA A 242 -26.17 2.25 8.31
N ARG A 243 -25.56 1.49 7.40
CA ARG A 243 -24.85 0.24 7.64
C ARG A 243 -23.37 0.39 7.36
N PHE A 244 -22.56 -0.37 8.08
CA PHE A 244 -21.10 -0.33 7.96
C PHE A 244 -20.57 -1.72 7.71
N LEU A 245 -19.80 -1.91 6.64
CA LEU A 245 -19.12 -3.15 6.31
C LEU A 245 -17.62 -2.94 6.45
N LEU A 246 -16.99 -3.67 7.37
CA LEU A 246 -15.55 -3.70 7.56
C LEU A 246 -15.01 -5.05 7.17
N THR A 247 -14.00 -5.08 6.29
CA THR A 247 -13.40 -6.33 5.82
C THR A 247 -11.92 -6.39 6.14
N ASP A 248 -11.39 -7.63 6.21
CA ASP A 248 -9.98 -7.93 6.38
C ASP A 248 -9.52 -8.04 7.85
N SER A 249 -8.21 -8.01 8.05
CA SER A 249 -7.56 -8.32 9.33
C SER A 249 -7.66 -7.17 10.34
N ILE A 250 -7.66 -7.54 11.62
CA ILE A 250 -7.61 -6.60 12.74
C ILE A 250 -6.28 -6.78 13.46
N THR A 251 -5.48 -5.70 13.56
CA THR A 251 -4.24 -5.74 14.35
C THR A 251 -4.55 -5.79 15.85
N ASP A 252 -3.69 -6.47 16.62
CA ASP A 252 -3.91 -6.62 18.06
C ASP A 252 -3.94 -5.29 18.80
N SER A 253 -3.21 -4.29 18.32
CA SER A 253 -3.13 -2.95 18.94
C SER A 253 -4.45 -2.22 19.00
N ILE A 254 -5.40 -2.50 18.08
CA ILE A 254 -6.70 -1.80 18.05
C ILE A 254 -7.87 -2.62 18.59
N LYS A 255 -7.69 -3.89 18.92
CA LYS A 255 -8.77 -4.73 19.51
C LYS A 255 -9.42 -4.08 20.74
N PRO A 256 -8.66 -3.52 21.71
CA PRO A 256 -9.24 -2.81 22.85
C PRO A 256 -10.01 -1.54 22.47
N ILE A 257 -9.65 -0.91 21.34
CA ILE A 257 -10.32 0.28 20.83
C ILE A 257 -11.64 -0.11 20.19
N ILE A 258 -11.64 -1.15 19.33
CA ILE A 258 -12.84 -1.66 18.66
C ILE A 258 -13.92 -2.05 19.68
N SER A 259 -13.55 -2.64 20.81
CA SER A 259 -14.51 -3.05 21.84
C SER A 259 -15.34 -1.88 22.41
N ARG A 260 -14.86 -0.64 22.32
CA ARG A 260 -15.59 0.57 22.74
C ARG A 260 -16.72 0.96 21.77
N TYR A 261 -16.80 0.31 20.63
CA TYR A 261 -17.76 0.56 19.55
C TYR A 261 -18.63 -0.67 19.25
N SER A 262 -18.78 -1.57 20.24
CA SER A 262 -19.59 -2.78 20.11
C SER A 262 -21.10 -2.50 19.97
N ASP A 263 -21.53 -1.27 20.26
CA ASP A 263 -22.89 -0.76 20.07
C ASP A 263 -23.22 -0.41 18.60
N LEU A 264 -22.19 -0.28 17.75
CA LEU A 264 -22.40 0.05 16.35
C LEU A 264 -22.79 -1.19 15.52
N PRO A 265 -23.77 -1.06 14.62
CA PRO A 265 -24.19 -2.15 13.73
C PRO A 265 -23.17 -2.36 12.59
N ILE A 266 -22.02 -2.93 12.92
CA ILE A 266 -20.94 -3.19 11.97
C ILE A 266 -21.02 -4.64 11.52
N GLU A 267 -21.11 -4.86 10.21
CA GLU A 267 -20.88 -6.16 9.58
C GLU A 267 -19.38 -6.39 9.46
N TRP A 268 -18.88 -7.41 10.14
CA TRP A 268 -17.48 -7.82 10.11
C TRP A 268 -17.34 -8.97 9.12
N ALA A 269 -16.67 -8.72 8.00
CA ALA A 269 -16.37 -9.75 7.01
C ALA A 269 -14.89 -10.13 7.04
N PRO A 270 -14.55 -11.40 6.79
CA PRO A 270 -13.15 -11.82 6.62
C PRO A 270 -12.57 -11.22 5.34
N TYR A 271 -11.30 -11.54 5.06
CA TYR A 271 -10.71 -11.26 3.75
C TYR A 271 -11.61 -11.82 2.63
N LEU A 272 -11.95 -10.97 1.67
CA LEU A 272 -12.78 -11.31 0.52
C LEU A 272 -11.91 -11.55 -0.72
N PRO A 273 -12.18 -12.60 -1.51
CA PRO A 273 -11.61 -12.75 -2.85
C PRO A 273 -11.97 -11.53 -3.73
N GLU A 274 -11.12 -11.21 -4.71
CA GLU A 274 -11.28 -9.98 -5.53
C GLU A 274 -12.66 -9.87 -6.20
N ALA A 275 -13.21 -10.96 -6.72
CA ALA A 275 -14.54 -10.96 -7.35
C ALA A 275 -15.65 -10.61 -6.35
N GLU A 276 -15.60 -11.17 -5.12
CA GLU A 276 -16.56 -10.88 -4.07
C GLU A 276 -16.38 -9.46 -3.54
N LEU A 277 -15.13 -9.01 -3.39
CA LEU A 277 -14.82 -7.63 -3.01
C LEU A 277 -15.39 -6.63 -4.03
N ALA A 278 -15.21 -6.88 -5.33
CA ALA A 278 -15.75 -6.04 -6.39
C ALA A 278 -17.27 -5.94 -6.31
N GLU A 279 -17.97 -7.06 -6.03
CA GLU A 279 -19.42 -7.05 -5.85
C GLU A 279 -19.84 -6.21 -4.63
N ARG A 280 -19.14 -6.35 -3.50
CA ARG A 280 -19.41 -5.53 -2.31
C ARG A 280 -19.17 -4.04 -2.57
N LEU A 281 -18.11 -3.70 -3.33
CA LEU A 281 -17.84 -2.31 -3.71
C LEU A 281 -18.92 -1.74 -4.65
N ARG A 282 -19.42 -2.53 -5.61
CA ARG A 282 -20.51 -2.10 -6.51
C ARG A 282 -21.84 -1.87 -5.78
N THR A 283 -22.07 -2.63 -4.71
CA THR A 283 -23.32 -2.55 -3.94
C THR A 283 -23.26 -1.57 -2.75
N ALA A 284 -22.10 -1.12 -2.34
CA ALA A 284 -21.94 -0.07 -1.32
C ALA A 284 -22.28 1.33 -1.87
N ASP A 285 -22.46 2.31 -1.00
CA ASP A 285 -22.74 3.70 -1.37
C ASP A 285 -21.54 4.63 -1.22
N LEU A 286 -20.67 4.35 -0.24
CA LEU A 286 -19.50 5.16 0.05
C LEU A 286 -18.35 4.31 0.57
N PHE A 287 -17.14 4.54 0.08
CA PHE A 287 -15.91 3.99 0.63
C PHE A 287 -15.25 5.02 1.55
N ILE A 288 -14.89 4.66 2.78
CA ILE A 288 -14.18 5.56 3.71
C ILE A 288 -12.88 4.92 4.17
N LEU A 289 -11.76 5.61 4.00
CA LEU A 289 -10.47 5.18 4.53
C LEU A 289 -9.66 6.38 5.04
N PRO A 290 -9.71 6.69 6.34
CA PRO A 290 -9.01 7.82 6.94
C PRO A 290 -7.58 7.46 7.38
N SER A 291 -6.80 6.84 6.52
CA SER A 291 -5.43 6.41 6.84
C SER A 291 -4.53 7.59 7.19
N LEU A 292 -3.69 7.38 8.18
CA LEU A 292 -2.68 8.37 8.59
C LEU A 292 -1.43 8.28 7.73
N GLU A 293 -1.20 7.10 7.14
CA GLU A 293 -0.03 6.83 6.31
C GLU A 293 -0.29 5.65 5.37
N GLU A 294 -0.09 5.86 4.07
CA GLU A 294 -0.11 4.84 3.01
C GLU A 294 0.76 5.32 1.84
N GLY A 295 1.39 4.38 1.14
CA GLY A 295 2.08 4.73 -0.11
C GLY A 295 1.09 5.03 -1.24
N LEU A 296 0.27 4.04 -1.55
CA LEU A 296 -0.88 4.14 -2.46
C LEU A 296 -1.87 3.03 -2.10
N VAL A 297 -3.01 3.41 -1.57
CA VAL A 297 -4.00 2.44 -1.11
C VAL A 297 -4.79 1.84 -2.27
N ARG A 298 -4.46 0.59 -2.62
CA ARG A 298 -5.07 -0.13 -3.74
C ARG A 298 -6.59 -0.29 -3.60
N THR A 299 -7.08 -0.53 -2.39
CA THR A 299 -8.53 -0.75 -2.17
C THR A 299 -9.37 0.48 -2.44
N ALA A 300 -8.85 1.70 -2.25
CA ALA A 300 -9.51 2.92 -2.66
C ALA A 300 -9.56 3.06 -4.19
N LEU A 301 -8.47 2.69 -4.88
CA LEU A 301 -8.46 2.67 -6.36
C LEU A 301 -9.44 1.64 -6.91
N GLN A 302 -9.55 0.47 -6.27
CA GLN A 302 -10.55 -0.57 -6.62
C GLN A 302 -11.98 -0.06 -6.40
N ALA A 303 -12.23 0.67 -5.31
CA ALA A 303 -13.52 1.31 -5.05
C ALA A 303 -13.87 2.34 -6.13
N MET A 304 -12.93 3.23 -6.48
CA MET A 304 -13.11 4.21 -7.54
C MET A 304 -13.36 3.54 -8.90
N ALA A 305 -12.62 2.47 -9.24
CA ALA A 305 -12.81 1.69 -10.47
C ALA A 305 -14.22 1.06 -10.54
N CYS A 306 -14.79 0.69 -9.40
CA CYS A 306 -16.19 0.24 -9.30
C CYS A 306 -17.23 1.38 -9.33
N GLY A 307 -16.83 2.64 -9.57
CA GLY A 307 -17.72 3.79 -9.55
C GLY A 307 -18.23 4.16 -8.15
N LEU A 308 -17.54 3.75 -7.10
CA LEU A 308 -17.89 4.05 -5.72
C LEU A 308 -17.20 5.34 -5.29
N PRO A 309 -17.89 6.38 -4.82
CA PRO A 309 -17.25 7.58 -4.30
C PRO A 309 -16.46 7.25 -3.03
N VAL A 310 -15.38 7.99 -2.80
CA VAL A 310 -14.45 7.73 -1.68
C VAL A 310 -14.32 8.96 -0.77
N VAL A 311 -14.13 8.71 0.53
CA VAL A 311 -13.69 9.74 1.51
C VAL A 311 -12.34 9.28 2.04
N LEU A 312 -11.31 10.06 1.74
CA LEU A 312 -9.91 9.75 2.03
C LEU A 312 -9.25 10.89 2.81
N THR A 313 -8.09 10.62 3.37
CA THR A 313 -7.19 11.62 3.94
C THR A 313 -6.03 11.92 2.98
N PRO A 314 -5.30 13.05 3.14
CA PRO A 314 -4.20 13.43 2.24
C PRO A 314 -3.06 12.41 2.17
N ASN A 315 -2.92 11.57 3.19
CA ASN A 315 -1.81 10.61 3.33
C ASN A 315 -2.14 9.20 2.81
N THR A 316 -3.16 9.05 1.97
CA THR A 316 -3.57 7.74 1.41
C THR A 316 -2.89 7.42 0.07
N GLY A 317 -2.26 8.40 -0.55
CA GLY A 317 -1.75 8.31 -1.92
C GLY A 317 -2.86 8.22 -2.98
N ALA A 318 -3.96 7.57 -2.68
CA ALA A 318 -5.11 7.49 -3.59
C ALA A 318 -5.87 8.83 -3.69
N ASN A 319 -5.63 9.77 -2.80
CA ASN A 319 -6.13 11.14 -2.91
C ASN A 319 -5.64 11.85 -4.19
N ASP A 320 -4.51 11.46 -4.78
CA ASP A 320 -4.04 11.97 -6.09
C ASP A 320 -5.03 11.70 -7.24
N TYR A 321 -5.98 10.81 -7.03
CA TYR A 321 -7.01 10.41 -7.99
C TYR A 321 -8.40 10.97 -7.65
N VAL A 322 -8.53 11.68 -6.53
CA VAL A 322 -9.80 12.28 -6.12
C VAL A 322 -10.04 13.59 -6.88
N GLU A 323 -11.19 13.67 -7.50
CA GLU A 323 -11.81 14.93 -7.97
C GLU A 323 -12.90 15.30 -6.96
N GLU A 324 -12.64 16.36 -6.18
CA GLU A 324 -13.51 16.79 -5.09
C GLU A 324 -14.97 16.96 -5.54
N GLY A 325 -15.88 16.30 -4.84
CA GLY A 325 -17.31 16.33 -5.15
C GLY A 325 -17.72 15.58 -6.43
N VAL A 326 -16.79 14.95 -7.18
CA VAL A 326 -17.09 14.16 -8.38
C VAL A 326 -16.96 12.66 -8.08
N ASN A 327 -15.79 12.20 -7.67
CA ASN A 327 -15.56 10.80 -7.34
C ASN A 327 -15.15 10.57 -5.89
N GLY A 328 -15.02 11.63 -5.09
CA GLY A 328 -14.64 11.52 -3.68
C GLY A 328 -14.49 12.86 -2.98
N SER A 329 -14.04 12.79 -1.73
CA SER A 329 -13.67 13.94 -0.92
C SER A 329 -12.40 13.65 -0.14
N VAL A 330 -11.55 14.67 0.05
CA VAL A 330 -10.36 14.61 0.89
C VAL A 330 -10.61 15.36 2.18
N VAL A 331 -10.50 14.68 3.32
CA VAL A 331 -10.78 15.24 4.65
C VAL A 331 -9.52 15.31 5.50
N PRO A 332 -9.45 16.22 6.50
CA PRO A 332 -8.29 16.30 7.39
C PRO A 332 -7.98 14.99 8.11
N LEU A 333 -6.69 14.79 8.45
CA LEU A 333 -6.26 13.68 9.31
C LEU A 333 -6.88 13.80 10.70
N ARG A 334 -7.21 12.64 11.32
CA ARG A 334 -7.70 12.57 12.71
C ARG A 334 -8.98 13.37 12.99
N ASP A 335 -9.79 13.62 11.97
CA ASP A 335 -11.03 14.40 12.10
C ASP A 335 -12.28 13.54 11.76
N PRO A 336 -12.86 12.85 12.75
CA PRO A 336 -14.07 12.05 12.53
C PRO A 336 -15.30 12.91 12.19
N ALA A 337 -15.33 14.19 12.59
CA ALA A 337 -16.43 15.08 12.28
C ALA A 337 -16.41 15.47 10.78
N ALA A 338 -15.24 15.79 10.21
CA ALA A 338 -15.10 16.04 8.79
C ALA A 338 -15.46 14.81 7.96
N ILE A 339 -15.07 13.59 8.41
CA ILE A 339 -15.46 12.34 7.75
C ILE A 339 -17.00 12.19 7.75
N ALA A 340 -17.65 12.41 8.89
CA ALA A 340 -19.10 12.29 9.02
C ALA A 340 -19.84 13.35 8.19
N GLN A 341 -19.32 14.56 8.13
CA GLN A 341 -19.86 15.65 7.29
C GLN A 341 -19.79 15.30 5.80
N ALA A 342 -18.62 14.81 5.34
CA ALA A 342 -18.45 14.36 3.97
C ALA A 342 -19.39 13.20 3.64
N ALA A 343 -19.54 12.22 4.55
CA ALA A 343 -20.47 11.11 4.36
C ALA A 343 -21.94 11.58 4.25
N GLY A 344 -22.35 12.54 5.06
CA GLY A 344 -23.69 13.15 4.97
C GLY A 344 -23.92 13.85 3.64
N TRP A 345 -22.93 14.61 3.16
CA TRP A 345 -22.99 15.27 1.86
C TRP A 345 -23.11 14.26 0.71
N TRP A 346 -22.31 13.20 0.73
CA TRP A 346 -22.37 12.12 -0.26
C TRP A 346 -23.70 11.38 -0.20
N TRP A 347 -24.24 11.14 0.99
CA TRP A 347 -25.57 10.55 1.15
C TRP A 347 -26.65 11.36 0.42
N GLU A 348 -26.73 12.68 0.67
CA GLU A 348 -27.71 13.54 0.02
C GLU A 348 -27.57 13.52 -1.51
N LYS A 349 -26.34 13.56 -2.00
CA LYS A 349 -26.05 13.54 -3.44
C LYS A 349 -26.45 12.22 -4.10
N ILE A 350 -26.13 11.09 -3.46
CA ILE A 350 -26.47 9.74 -3.97
C ILE A 350 -27.97 9.50 -3.91
N ARG A 351 -28.62 9.93 -2.83
CA ARG A 351 -30.09 9.87 -2.70
C ARG A 351 -30.80 10.66 -3.78
N GLY A 352 -30.19 11.75 -4.25
CA GLY A 352 -30.64 12.55 -5.38
C GLY A 352 -30.39 11.91 -6.76
N GLY A 353 -29.89 10.66 -6.82
CA GLY A 353 -29.66 9.90 -8.06
C GLY A 353 -28.28 10.11 -8.70
N TYR A 354 -27.32 10.72 -7.98
CA TYR A 354 -25.99 10.91 -8.51
C TYR A 354 -25.23 9.58 -8.63
N GLN A 355 -24.52 9.42 -9.74
CA GLN A 355 -23.56 8.36 -9.99
C GLN A 355 -22.24 8.96 -10.42
N VAL A 356 -21.12 8.35 -9.97
CA VAL A 356 -19.78 8.75 -10.40
C VAL A 356 -19.60 8.45 -11.89
N PRO A 357 -19.14 9.41 -12.72
CA PRO A 357 -18.87 9.17 -14.14
C PRO A 357 -17.80 8.09 -14.34
N GLU A 358 -18.05 7.14 -15.25
CA GLU A 358 -17.21 5.93 -15.43
C GLU A 358 -15.83 6.23 -16.03
N ASP A 359 -15.72 7.23 -16.89
CA ASP A 359 -14.54 7.55 -17.70
C ASP A 359 -13.39 8.21 -16.92
N ARG A 360 -13.67 8.69 -15.70
CA ARG A 360 -12.76 9.57 -14.95
C ARG A 360 -11.49 8.92 -14.44
N ILE A 361 -11.47 7.61 -14.24
CA ILE A 361 -10.36 6.95 -13.54
C ILE A 361 -9.76 5.75 -14.30
N VAL A 362 -10.52 5.11 -15.18
CA VAL A 362 -10.17 3.84 -15.83
C VAL A 362 -8.82 3.93 -16.56
N GLU A 363 -8.61 4.97 -17.38
CA GLU A 363 -7.34 5.14 -18.11
C GLU A 363 -6.15 5.32 -17.16
N ARG A 364 -6.35 6.03 -16.04
CA ARG A 364 -5.30 6.34 -15.06
C ARG A 364 -4.81 5.12 -14.28
N LEU A 365 -5.60 4.03 -14.22
CA LEU A 365 -5.34 2.82 -13.44
C LEU A 365 -4.92 1.60 -14.27
N SER A 366 -4.76 1.73 -15.59
CA SER A 366 -4.49 0.60 -16.48
C SER A 366 -3.06 0.05 -16.35
N PHE A 367 -2.89 -1.25 -16.56
CA PHE A 367 -1.57 -1.90 -16.64
C PHE A 367 -0.72 -1.32 -17.77
N THR A 368 -1.33 -1.03 -18.94
CA THR A 368 -0.65 -0.44 -20.11
C THR A 368 0.01 0.90 -19.76
N ARG A 369 -0.63 1.71 -18.91
CA ARG A 369 -0.04 2.97 -18.46
C ARG A 369 1.18 2.73 -17.54
N LEU A 370 1.12 1.74 -16.63
CA LEU A 370 2.27 1.41 -15.78
C LEU A 370 3.47 0.98 -16.61
N ASP A 371 3.25 0.09 -17.61
CA ASP A 371 4.30 -0.38 -18.51
C ASP A 371 4.98 0.80 -19.21
N ARG A 372 4.20 1.73 -19.76
CA ARG A 372 4.72 2.93 -20.42
C ARG A 372 5.55 3.80 -19.47
N VAL A 373 5.00 4.18 -18.33
CA VAL A 373 5.65 5.09 -17.37
C VAL A 373 6.95 4.50 -16.83
N LEU A 374 6.97 3.20 -16.49
CA LEU A 374 8.20 2.58 -15.99
C LEU A 374 9.27 2.48 -17.09
N ASN A 375 8.87 2.17 -18.32
CA ASN A 375 9.82 2.14 -19.45
C ASN A 375 10.44 3.51 -19.73
N GLU A 376 9.65 4.59 -19.76
CA GLU A 376 10.14 5.96 -19.89
C GLU A 376 11.18 6.30 -18.80
N HIS A 377 10.92 5.89 -17.56
CA HIS A 377 11.91 6.08 -16.48
C HIS A 377 13.19 5.26 -16.69
N LEU A 378 13.07 4.01 -17.12
CA LEU A 378 14.22 3.13 -17.35
C LEU A 378 15.08 3.60 -18.53
N GLU A 379 14.49 4.17 -19.56
CA GLU A 379 15.20 4.79 -20.70
C GLU A 379 16.00 6.01 -20.22
N ARG A 380 15.35 6.94 -19.50
CA ARG A 380 16.00 8.13 -18.95
C ARG A 380 17.21 7.83 -18.05
N ILE A 381 17.17 6.71 -17.31
CA ILE A 381 18.27 6.30 -16.41
C ILE A 381 19.42 5.64 -17.19
N GLY A 382 19.13 5.06 -18.36
CA GLY A 382 20.11 4.41 -19.24
C GLY A 382 20.94 5.42 -20.07
N GLU A 383 20.48 6.65 -20.17
CA GLU A 383 21.19 7.78 -20.77
C GLU A 383 22.18 8.41 -19.78
#